data_cca5e59c8fdbbbdc6cacc6dda7ccae31
#
_entry.id   cca5e59c8fdbbbdc6cacc6dda7ccae31
#
_cell.length_a   1.000
_cell.length_b   1.000
_cell.length_c   1.000
_cell.angle_alpha   90.00
_cell.angle_beta   90.00
_cell.angle_gamma   90.00
#
_symmetry.space_group_name_H-M   'P 1'
#
loop_
_entity.id
_entity.type
_entity.pdbx_description
1 polymer ?
#
loop_
_entity_poly.entity_id
_entity_poly.type
_entity_poly.pdbx_seq_one_letter_code
_entity_poly.pdbx_strand_id
1 'polypeptide(L)'
;MRVFKLSSKKIINFKKTFLINNYLEIKKYLGPHGSCIFYELIEAIKYNNYLTIIILSATLIDAIKNEPTDFINNLSGIEINSIFSSYEAMWLRQTRNSIVHYEKPIDGLMGNKEDNKILEEYSVKTITILSKIINEILKLK
;
A
#
# COMPACT_ATOMS: atom_id res chain seq x y z
N MET A 1 -34.52 -9.67 -3.09
CA MET A 1 -33.63 -8.91 -4.01
C MET A 1 -32.20 -9.39 -3.84
N ARG A 2 -31.61 -9.87 -4.91
CA ARG A 2 -30.19 -10.27 -4.85
C ARG A 2 -29.32 -9.05 -4.95
N VAL A 3 -28.55 -8.80 -3.90
CA VAL A 3 -27.50 -7.80 -3.96
C VAL A 3 -26.27 -8.49 -4.53
N PHE A 4 -25.80 -8.02 -5.68
CA PHE A 4 -24.56 -8.51 -6.24
C PHE A 4 -23.39 -7.98 -5.41
N LYS A 5 -22.81 -8.84 -4.60
CA LYS A 5 -21.52 -8.56 -3.97
C LYS A 5 -20.44 -9.18 -4.82
N LEU A 6 -19.51 -8.35 -5.30
CA LEU A 6 -18.27 -8.84 -5.87
C LEU A 6 -17.55 -9.68 -4.82
N SER A 7 -17.01 -10.83 -5.20
CA SER A 7 -16.19 -11.62 -4.29
C SER A 7 -14.96 -10.80 -3.87
N SER A 8 -14.47 -11.04 -2.67
CA SER A 8 -13.26 -10.39 -2.16
C SER A 8 -12.09 -10.54 -3.15
N LYS A 9 -11.98 -11.70 -3.79
CA LYS A 9 -10.96 -11.98 -4.81
C LYS A 9 -11.09 -11.08 -6.03
N LYS A 10 -12.32 -10.81 -6.52
CA LYS A 10 -12.55 -9.91 -7.66
C LYS A 10 -12.23 -8.47 -7.31
N ILE A 11 -12.57 -8.02 -6.10
CA ILE A 11 -12.28 -6.67 -5.64
C ILE A 11 -10.76 -6.45 -5.56
N ILE A 12 -10.02 -7.39 -4.98
CA ILE A 12 -8.57 -7.26 -4.86
C ILE A 12 -7.88 -7.30 -6.22
N ASN A 13 -8.34 -8.15 -7.14
CA ASN A 13 -7.78 -8.19 -8.49
C ASN A 13 -8.01 -6.86 -9.22
N PHE A 14 -9.18 -6.24 -9.04
CA PHE A 14 -9.47 -4.93 -9.60
C PHE A 14 -8.50 -3.86 -9.07
N LYS A 15 -8.23 -3.86 -7.78
CA LYS A 15 -7.29 -2.90 -7.15
C LYS A 15 -5.85 -3.10 -7.61
N LYS A 16 -5.41 -4.36 -7.73
CA LYS A 16 -4.10 -4.69 -8.30
C LYS A 16 -3.98 -4.21 -9.74
N THR A 17 -4.99 -4.47 -10.56
CA THR A 17 -5.06 -4.04 -11.96
C THR A 17 -5.02 -2.52 -12.07
N PHE A 18 -5.75 -1.83 -11.20
CA PHE A 18 -5.73 -0.36 -11.12
C PHE A 18 -4.32 0.18 -10.90
N LEU A 19 -3.59 -0.36 -9.91
CA LEU A 19 -2.23 0.06 -9.62
C LEU A 19 -1.28 -0.20 -10.79
N ILE A 20 -1.38 -1.37 -11.40
CA ILE A 20 -0.52 -1.78 -12.52
C ILE A 20 -0.80 -0.92 -13.76
N ASN A 21 -2.08 -0.78 -14.13
CA ASN A 21 -2.47 -0.06 -15.34
C ASN A 21 -2.25 1.45 -15.25
N ASN A 22 -2.25 2.02 -14.05
CA ASN A 22 -2.03 3.44 -13.83
C ASN A 22 -0.60 3.76 -13.39
N TYR A 23 0.33 2.84 -13.60
CA TYR A 23 1.72 2.96 -13.17
C TYR A 23 2.35 4.28 -13.62
N LEU A 24 2.25 4.63 -14.90
CA LEU A 24 2.86 5.84 -15.45
C LEU A 24 2.21 7.12 -14.87
N GLU A 25 0.90 7.10 -14.68
CA GLU A 25 0.19 8.22 -14.09
C GLU A 25 0.57 8.43 -12.63
N ILE A 26 0.61 7.36 -11.86
CA ILE A 26 0.98 7.40 -10.45
C ILE A 26 2.43 7.88 -10.29
N LYS A 27 3.33 7.40 -11.15
CA LYS A 27 4.75 7.75 -11.13
C LYS A 27 5.00 9.26 -11.19
N LYS A 28 4.12 10.02 -11.83
CA LYS A 28 4.23 11.48 -11.93
C LYS A 28 4.23 12.19 -10.57
N TYR A 29 3.64 11.56 -9.55
CA TYR A 29 3.56 12.11 -8.20
C TYR A 29 4.71 11.66 -7.30
N LEU A 30 5.63 10.85 -7.82
CA LEU A 30 6.71 10.24 -7.06
C LEU A 30 8.04 10.86 -7.39
N GLY A 31 8.89 11.01 -6.38
CA GLY A 31 10.30 11.34 -6.59
C GLY A 31 11.10 10.10 -7.00
N PRO A 32 12.42 10.24 -7.21
CA PRO A 32 13.26 9.11 -7.60
C PRO A 32 13.20 7.92 -6.65
N HIS A 33 13.21 8.19 -5.36
CA HIS A 33 13.16 7.16 -4.33
C HIS A 33 11.82 6.41 -4.36
N GLY A 34 10.72 7.16 -4.33
CA GLY A 34 9.38 6.58 -4.41
C GLY A 34 9.13 5.81 -5.70
N SER A 35 9.66 6.29 -6.82
CA SER A 35 9.54 5.60 -8.12
C SER A 35 10.23 4.24 -8.11
N CYS A 36 11.40 4.11 -7.51
CA CYS A 36 12.10 2.84 -7.38
C CYS A 36 11.33 1.86 -6.49
N ILE A 37 10.81 2.34 -5.37
CA ILE A 37 9.99 1.52 -4.46
C ILE A 37 8.74 1.04 -5.18
N PHE A 38 8.07 1.93 -5.91
CA PHE A 38 6.84 1.60 -6.62
C PHE A 38 7.05 0.54 -7.68
N TYR A 39 8.15 0.62 -8.44
CA TYR A 39 8.50 -0.40 -9.42
C TYR A 39 8.62 -1.79 -8.76
N GLU A 40 9.37 -1.89 -7.68
CA GLU A 40 9.55 -3.16 -6.95
C GLU A 40 8.24 -3.65 -6.35
N LEU A 41 7.40 -2.73 -5.87
CA LEU A 41 6.08 -3.07 -5.34
C LEU A 41 5.18 -3.67 -6.41
N ILE A 42 5.16 -3.09 -7.61
CA ILE A 42 4.38 -3.62 -8.73
C ILE A 42 4.83 -5.05 -9.08
N GLU A 43 6.13 -5.30 -9.08
CA GLU A 43 6.66 -6.65 -9.31
C GLU A 43 6.20 -7.62 -8.20
N ALA A 44 6.25 -7.18 -6.94
CA ALA A 44 5.78 -7.99 -5.82
C ALA A 44 4.28 -8.31 -5.93
N ILE A 45 3.48 -7.36 -6.39
CA ILE A 45 2.04 -7.56 -6.62
C ILE A 45 1.81 -8.60 -7.71
N LYS A 46 2.53 -8.52 -8.83
CA LYS A 46 2.40 -9.47 -9.93
C LYS A 46 2.68 -10.91 -9.52
N TYR A 47 3.62 -11.10 -8.61
CA TYR A 47 4.06 -12.43 -8.17
C TYR A 47 3.49 -12.85 -6.81
N ASN A 48 2.59 -12.08 -6.23
CA ASN A 48 1.96 -12.36 -4.92
C ASN A 48 2.99 -12.57 -3.80
N ASN A 49 4.02 -11.74 -3.79
CA ASN A 49 5.01 -11.72 -2.71
C ASN A 49 4.46 -10.94 -1.53
N TYR A 50 3.64 -11.58 -0.72
CA TYR A 50 2.80 -10.94 0.29
C TYR A 50 3.59 -10.10 1.29
N LEU A 51 4.65 -10.64 1.85
CA LEU A 51 5.47 -9.93 2.82
C LEU A 51 6.09 -8.67 2.19
N THR A 52 6.61 -8.80 0.98
CA THR A 52 7.19 -7.69 0.22
C THR A 52 6.15 -6.62 -0.08
N ILE A 53 4.93 -7.01 -0.44
CA ILE A 53 3.81 -6.07 -0.68
C ILE A 53 3.57 -5.22 0.57
N ILE A 54 3.51 -5.83 1.74
CA ILE A 54 3.26 -5.12 2.99
C ILE A 54 4.37 -4.12 3.28
N ILE A 55 5.61 -4.57 3.22
CA ILE A 55 6.79 -3.74 3.54
C ILE A 55 6.92 -2.58 2.56
N LEU A 56 6.86 -2.85 1.25
CA LEU A 56 7.07 -1.84 0.23
C LEU A 56 5.90 -0.84 0.15
N SER A 57 4.67 -1.28 0.40
CA SER A 57 3.52 -0.37 0.41
C SER A 57 3.63 0.67 1.52
N ALA A 58 3.98 0.25 2.73
CA ALA A 58 4.19 1.18 3.84
C ALA A 58 5.36 2.12 3.55
N THR A 59 6.43 1.58 3.00
CA THR A 59 7.62 2.36 2.65
C THR A 59 7.32 3.37 1.54
N LEU A 60 6.51 2.99 0.55
CA LEU A 60 6.08 3.89 -0.52
C LEU A 60 5.26 5.06 0.03
N ILE A 61 4.33 4.80 0.93
CA ILE A 61 3.53 5.84 1.56
C ILE A 61 4.42 6.85 2.28
N ASP A 62 5.40 6.37 3.04
CA ASP A 62 6.38 7.24 3.71
C ASP A 62 7.21 8.05 2.70
N ALA A 63 7.61 7.44 1.60
CA ALA A 63 8.37 8.12 0.54
C ALA A 63 7.53 9.20 -0.12
N ILE A 64 6.27 8.95 -0.44
CA ILE A 64 5.37 9.95 -1.03
C ILE A 64 5.23 11.16 -0.10
N LYS A 65 5.05 10.89 1.19
CA LYS A 65 4.85 11.93 2.21
C LYS A 65 6.11 12.77 2.44
N ASN A 66 7.27 12.16 2.45
CA ASN A 66 8.50 12.78 2.95
C ASN A 66 9.53 13.15 1.87
N GLU A 67 9.52 12.48 0.73
CA GLU A 67 10.44 12.83 -0.36
C GLU A 67 10.02 14.17 -0.99
N PRO A 68 10.95 15.15 -1.13
CA PRO A 68 10.60 16.44 -1.72
C PRO A 68 10.17 16.29 -3.18
N THR A 69 8.93 16.60 -3.49
CA THR A 69 8.37 16.64 -4.85
C THR A 69 7.52 17.90 -4.97
N ASP A 70 7.28 18.35 -6.18
CA ASP A 70 6.39 19.49 -6.42
C ASP A 70 4.99 19.21 -5.85
N PHE A 71 4.53 17.97 -6.01
CA PHE A 71 3.24 17.54 -5.49
C PHE A 71 3.14 17.75 -3.98
N ILE A 72 4.07 17.16 -3.22
CA ILE A 72 4.01 17.20 -1.75
C ILE A 72 4.31 18.60 -1.21
N ASN A 73 5.19 19.35 -1.87
CA ASN A 73 5.55 20.70 -1.46
C ASN A 73 4.40 21.71 -1.64
N ASN A 74 3.46 21.41 -2.54
CA ASN A 74 2.30 22.25 -2.78
C ASN A 74 1.07 21.90 -1.91
N LEU A 75 1.15 20.86 -1.10
CA LEU A 75 0.07 20.48 -0.19
C LEU A 75 0.18 21.23 1.14
N SER A 76 -0.98 21.60 1.69
CA SER A 76 -1.06 22.14 3.05
C SER A 76 -0.86 21.01 4.07
N GLY A 77 -0.55 21.40 5.31
CA GLY A 77 -0.46 20.44 6.42
C GLY A 77 -1.77 19.68 6.65
N ILE A 78 -2.91 20.35 6.45
CA ILE A 78 -4.24 19.73 6.58
C ILE A 78 -4.44 18.66 5.50
N GLU A 79 -4.08 18.97 4.25
CA GLU A 79 -4.18 18.01 3.15
C GLU A 79 -3.28 16.79 3.37
N ILE A 80 -2.03 17.01 3.78
CA ILE A 80 -1.09 15.94 4.10
C ILE A 80 -1.66 15.05 5.20
N ASN A 81 -2.16 15.65 6.28
CA ASN A 81 -2.73 14.90 7.38
C ASN A 81 -3.98 14.10 6.95
N SER A 82 -4.84 14.69 6.13
CA SER A 82 -6.02 14.01 5.61
C SER A 82 -5.69 12.76 4.79
N ILE A 83 -4.64 12.83 3.98
CA ILE A 83 -4.25 11.71 3.10
C ILE A 83 -3.52 10.60 3.87
N PHE A 84 -2.58 10.98 4.75
CA PHE A 84 -1.57 10.04 5.27
C PHE A 84 -1.78 9.62 6.73
N SER A 85 -2.75 10.19 7.46
CA SER A 85 -2.90 9.95 8.90
C SER A 85 -4.17 9.20 9.28
N SER A 86 -4.70 8.34 8.40
CA SER A 86 -5.84 7.50 8.72
C SER A 86 -5.43 6.36 9.67
N TYR A 87 -6.41 5.77 10.35
CA TYR A 87 -6.18 4.57 11.17
C TYR A 87 -5.61 3.43 10.35
N GLU A 88 -6.06 3.30 9.10
CA GLU A 88 -5.60 2.26 8.18
C GLU A 88 -4.13 2.46 7.84
N ALA A 89 -3.72 3.70 7.55
CA ALA A 89 -2.32 4.02 7.29
C ALA A 89 -1.45 3.77 8.52
N MET A 90 -1.95 4.08 9.72
CA MET A 90 -1.26 3.77 10.98
C MET A 90 -1.08 2.26 11.17
N TRP A 91 -2.14 1.47 10.92
CA TRP A 91 -2.05 0.02 11.00
C TRP A 91 -0.96 -0.52 10.08
N LEU A 92 -0.92 -0.03 8.85
CA LEU A 92 0.07 -0.49 7.87
C LEU A 92 1.50 -0.16 8.31
N ARG A 93 1.72 1.05 8.81
CA ARG A 93 3.03 1.46 9.32
C ARG A 93 3.45 0.62 10.51
N GLN A 94 2.55 0.41 11.46
CA GLN A 94 2.82 -0.41 12.65
C GLN A 94 3.12 -1.85 12.27
N THR A 95 2.37 -2.40 11.33
CA THR A 95 2.57 -3.77 10.83
C THR A 95 3.94 -3.90 10.18
N ARG A 96 4.31 -2.97 9.29
CA ARG A 96 5.64 -2.96 8.67
C ARG A 96 6.75 -2.87 9.73
N ASN A 97 6.60 -1.97 10.69
CA ASN A 97 7.61 -1.79 11.74
C ASN A 97 7.76 -3.05 12.59
N SER A 98 6.65 -3.72 12.90
CA SER A 98 6.69 -4.99 13.65
C SER A 98 7.38 -6.11 12.85
N ILE A 99 7.27 -6.10 11.53
CA ILE A 99 7.93 -7.07 10.65
C ILE A 99 9.43 -6.82 10.59
N VAL A 100 9.84 -5.57 10.36
CA VAL A 100 11.27 -5.25 10.13
C VAL A 100 12.07 -5.09 11.42
N HIS A 101 11.40 -4.78 12.53
CA HIS A 101 12.01 -4.67 13.85
C HIS A 101 11.43 -5.73 14.77
N TYR A 102 12.05 -6.89 14.82
CA TYR A 102 11.54 -7.97 15.65
C TYR A 102 11.52 -7.58 17.12
N GLU A 103 10.33 -7.35 17.68
CA GLU A 103 10.11 -7.07 19.09
C GLU A 103 9.37 -8.23 19.78
N LYS A 104 8.51 -8.91 19.03
CA LYS A 104 7.69 -10.03 19.52
C LYS A 104 7.23 -10.85 18.31
N PRO A 105 6.77 -12.09 18.54
CA PRO A 105 6.19 -12.89 17.47
C PRO A 105 4.99 -12.20 16.80
N ILE A 106 4.87 -12.36 15.48
CA ILE A 106 3.81 -11.73 14.67
C ILE A 106 3.05 -12.82 13.93
N ASP A 107 1.71 -12.74 13.93
CA ASP A 107 0.89 -13.63 13.13
C ASP A 107 1.28 -13.52 11.64
N GLY A 108 1.42 -14.64 10.98
CA GLY A 108 1.89 -14.72 9.61
C GLY A 108 3.38 -14.99 9.49
N LEU A 109 4.15 -14.88 10.58
CA LEU A 109 5.59 -15.15 10.64
C LEU A 109 5.95 -16.07 11.82
N MET A 110 5.06 -17.04 12.10
CA MET A 110 5.22 -17.95 13.24
C MET A 110 5.93 -19.25 12.88
N GLY A 111 6.19 -19.47 11.59
CA GLY A 111 6.83 -20.70 11.12
C GLY A 111 5.86 -21.87 11.01
N ASN A 112 4.58 -21.61 10.82
CA ASN A 112 3.55 -22.63 10.67
C ASN A 112 2.82 -22.54 9.32
N LYS A 113 1.96 -23.52 9.04
CA LYS A 113 1.27 -23.64 7.75
C LYS A 113 0.22 -22.55 7.50
N GLU A 114 -0.24 -21.85 8.53
CA GLU A 114 -1.21 -20.77 8.40
C GLU A 114 -0.59 -19.44 8.00
N ASP A 115 0.75 -19.32 8.10
CA ASP A 115 1.46 -18.06 7.84
C ASP A 115 1.14 -17.46 6.47
N ASN A 116 1.19 -18.27 5.43
CA ASN A 116 0.98 -17.78 4.07
C ASN A 116 -0.43 -17.19 3.88
N LYS A 117 -1.43 -17.83 4.47
CA LYS A 117 -2.81 -17.36 4.41
C LYS A 117 -2.98 -16.04 5.15
N ILE A 118 -2.37 -15.91 6.32
CA ILE A 118 -2.41 -14.68 7.11
C ILE A 118 -1.71 -13.53 6.38
N LEU A 119 -0.54 -13.80 5.80
CA LEU A 119 0.19 -12.80 5.00
C LEU A 119 -0.60 -12.39 3.76
N GLU A 120 -1.29 -13.32 3.10
CA GLU A 120 -2.18 -13.00 2.00
C GLU A 120 -3.28 -12.03 2.43
N GLU A 121 -3.95 -12.30 3.54
CA GLU A 121 -5.00 -11.44 4.09
C GLU A 121 -4.46 -10.04 4.43
N TYR A 122 -3.28 -9.96 5.03
CA TYR A 122 -2.63 -8.68 5.33
C TYR A 122 -2.24 -7.94 4.05
N SER A 123 -1.80 -8.65 3.00
CA SER A 123 -1.47 -8.03 1.73
C SER A 123 -2.71 -7.46 1.03
N VAL A 124 -3.85 -8.14 1.12
CA VAL A 124 -5.12 -7.66 0.59
C VAL A 124 -5.53 -6.35 1.28
N LYS A 125 -5.46 -6.32 2.60
CA LYS A 125 -5.74 -5.11 3.38
C LYS A 125 -4.77 -3.98 3.00
N THR A 126 -3.50 -4.30 2.84
CA THR A 126 -2.46 -3.35 2.44
C THR A 126 -2.73 -2.73 1.08
N ILE A 127 -3.05 -3.54 0.06
CA ILE A 127 -3.36 -3.06 -1.28
C ILE A 127 -4.62 -2.18 -1.26
N THR A 128 -5.60 -2.52 -0.45
CA THR A 128 -6.81 -1.72 -0.27
C THR A 128 -6.47 -0.34 0.28
N ILE A 129 -5.64 -0.27 1.30
CA ILE A 129 -5.19 1.00 1.90
C ILE A 129 -4.40 1.83 0.90
N LEU A 130 -3.45 1.21 0.23
CA LEU A 130 -2.60 1.88 -0.77
C LEU A 130 -3.44 2.44 -1.92
N SER A 131 -4.37 1.65 -2.46
CA SER A 131 -5.26 2.08 -3.54
C SER A 131 -6.10 3.28 -3.14
N LYS A 132 -6.59 3.31 -1.92
CA LYS A 132 -7.36 4.43 -1.38
C LYS A 132 -6.52 5.71 -1.32
N ILE A 133 -5.30 5.62 -0.80
CA ILE A 133 -4.38 6.76 -0.73
C ILE A 133 -4.04 7.26 -2.13
N ILE A 134 -3.70 6.37 -3.05
CA ILE A 134 -3.37 6.72 -4.43
C ILE A 134 -4.56 7.41 -5.11
N ASN A 135 -5.78 6.90 -4.92
CA ASN A 135 -6.98 7.53 -5.47
C ASN A 135 -7.17 8.96 -4.94
N GLU A 136 -6.94 9.19 -3.67
CA GLU A 136 -7.01 10.53 -3.09
C GLU A 136 -5.97 11.47 -3.72
N ILE A 137 -4.76 10.98 -3.94
CA ILE A 137 -3.68 11.73 -4.59
C ILE A 137 -4.06 12.10 -6.02
N LEU A 138 -4.58 11.14 -6.80
CA LEU A 138 -4.95 11.37 -8.19
C LEU A 138 -6.11 12.35 -8.35
N LYS A 139 -6.92 12.55 -7.32
CA LYS A 139 -8.02 13.55 -7.32
C LYS A 139 -7.53 14.97 -7.03
N LEU A 140 -6.35 15.12 -6.45
CA LEU A 140 -5.75 16.42 -6.16
C LEU A 140 -4.95 16.89 -7.38
N LYS A 141 -5.60 17.62 -8.26
CA LYS A 141 -4.93 18.20 -9.43
C LYS A 141 -4.73 19.68 -9.24
#